data_e2f0187e06389d9c0b9bc6a841ec8512
#
_entry.id   e2f0187e06389d9c0b9bc6a841ec8512
#
_cell.length_a   1.000
_cell.length_b   1.000
_cell.length_c   1.000
_cell.angle_alpha   90.00
_cell.angle_beta   90.00
_cell.angle_gamma   90.00
#
_symmetry.space_group_name_H-M   'P 1'
#
loop_
_entity.id
_entity.type
_entity.pdbx_description
1 polymer ?
#
loop_
_entity_poly.entity_id
_entity_poly.type
_entity_poly.pdbx_seq_one_letter_code
_entity_poly.pdbx_strand_id
1 'polypeptide(L)'
;DTMLMAPILDENRMRYSLNELSKDYLGEKKSEALLYEAAKDWGVDAKNDMWRLPPMYVGPYAEQDAELALKLYEVFMREIEAQDLSSINELEHRVLPVLIDMKWHGVRVDIDEAEQAKADLLKKENTQLKKIKDKTGVSVNVWEAKSISKMFDALDLPYARTELSGAPKFDKHFLRTHEHPLVQSIAQAREFSKARTTFIDTIIKHAHK
;
A
#
# COMPACT_ATOMS: atom_id res chain seq x y z
N ASP A 1 2.82 23.56 -1.33
CA ASP A 1 1.91 22.43 -1.06
C ASP A 1 2.13 21.93 0.38
N THR A 2 1.08 21.98 1.20
CA THR A 2 1.15 21.60 2.63
C THR A 2 1.43 20.11 2.83
N MET A 3 1.11 19.25 1.87
CA MET A 3 1.46 17.82 1.91
C MET A 3 2.96 17.58 1.73
N LEU A 4 3.68 18.47 1.05
CA LEU A 4 5.15 18.41 0.94
C LEU A 4 5.83 19.08 2.14
N MET A 5 5.23 20.14 2.67
CA MET A 5 5.79 20.89 3.80
C MET A 5 5.75 20.12 5.12
N ALA A 6 4.66 19.41 5.37
CA ALA A 6 4.48 18.71 6.64
C ALA A 6 5.54 17.63 6.94
N PRO A 7 5.95 16.75 6.00
CA PRO A 7 7.05 15.81 6.23
C PRO A 7 8.42 16.47 6.41
N ILE A 8 8.63 17.67 5.83
CA ILE A 8 9.88 18.43 6.02
C ILE A 8 10.00 18.93 7.46
N LEU A 9 8.86 19.33 8.06
CA LEU A 9 8.80 19.80 9.45
C LEU A 9 8.90 18.68 10.48
N ASP A 10 8.31 17.51 10.17
CA ASP A 10 8.32 16.35 11.09
C ASP A 10 8.18 15.05 10.28
N GLU A 11 9.33 14.43 9.96
CA GLU A 11 9.41 13.16 9.23
C GLU A 11 8.99 11.93 10.06
N ASN A 12 8.86 12.08 11.38
CA ASN A 12 8.54 10.97 12.27
C ASN A 12 7.02 10.75 12.42
N ARG A 13 6.20 11.61 11.82
CA ARG A 13 4.74 11.44 11.89
C ARG A 13 4.29 10.23 11.10
N MET A 14 3.35 9.49 11.67
CA MET A 14 2.75 8.33 10.99
C MET A 14 1.72 8.72 9.92
N ARG A 15 1.17 9.95 9.99
CA ARG A 15 0.09 10.41 9.10
C ARG A 15 0.17 11.91 8.86
N TYR A 16 -0.09 12.30 7.61
CA TYR A 16 -0.09 13.67 7.14
C TYR A 16 -1.43 14.09 6.49
N SER A 17 -2.54 13.52 6.96
CA SER A 17 -3.87 13.93 6.46
C SER A 17 -4.21 15.35 6.89
N LEU A 18 -4.95 16.08 6.04
CA LEU A 18 -5.39 17.43 6.34
C LEU A 18 -6.07 17.54 7.71
N ASN A 19 -6.93 16.56 8.04
CA ASN A 19 -7.64 16.55 9.32
C ASN A 19 -6.72 16.41 10.53
N GLU A 20 -5.69 15.56 10.46
CA GLU A 20 -4.72 15.39 11.55
C GLU A 20 -3.81 16.61 11.68
N LEU A 21 -3.32 17.14 10.55
CA LEU A 21 -2.49 18.34 10.55
C LEU A 21 -3.25 19.56 11.09
N SER A 22 -4.51 19.75 10.66
CA SER A 22 -5.34 20.85 11.14
C SER A 22 -5.63 20.75 12.63
N LYS A 23 -5.90 19.55 13.13
CA LYS A 23 -6.10 19.32 14.56
C LYS A 23 -4.85 19.68 15.37
N ASP A 24 -3.68 19.24 14.91
CA ASP A 24 -2.44 19.35 15.68
C ASP A 24 -1.81 20.74 15.59
N TYR A 25 -1.86 21.39 14.44
CA TYR A 25 -1.24 22.70 14.22
C TYR A 25 -2.20 23.90 14.35
N LEU A 26 -3.49 23.71 14.10
CA LEU A 26 -4.50 24.77 14.18
C LEU A 26 -5.49 24.61 15.35
N GLY A 27 -5.56 23.42 15.96
CA GLY A 27 -6.61 23.10 16.93
C GLY A 27 -8.00 22.90 16.29
N GLU A 28 -8.10 22.89 14.97
CA GLU A 28 -9.34 22.80 14.21
C GLU A 28 -9.57 21.38 13.67
N LYS A 29 -10.85 20.96 13.64
CA LYS A 29 -11.26 19.69 13.03
C LYS A 29 -12.15 19.93 11.84
N LYS A 30 -12.03 19.12 10.83
CA LYS A 30 -12.96 19.10 9.70
C LYS A 30 -14.36 18.68 10.15
N SER A 31 -15.37 19.39 9.68
CA SER A 31 -16.76 18.99 9.83
C SER A 31 -17.21 18.21 8.60
N GLU A 32 -17.37 16.91 8.77
CA GLU A 32 -17.81 16.02 7.69
C GLU A 32 -19.26 15.54 7.88
N ALA A 33 -19.95 16.01 8.93
CA ALA A 33 -21.29 15.52 9.31
C ALA A 33 -22.30 15.68 8.18
N LEU A 34 -22.41 16.89 7.61
CA LEU A 34 -23.34 17.18 6.52
C LEU A 34 -23.09 16.29 5.28
N LEU A 35 -21.83 16.05 4.95
CA LEU A 35 -21.45 15.19 3.83
C LEU A 35 -21.88 13.73 4.07
N TYR A 36 -21.64 13.20 5.27
CA TYR A 36 -22.01 11.82 5.61
C TYR A 36 -23.51 11.61 5.74
N GLU A 37 -24.25 12.59 6.27
CA GLU A 37 -25.72 12.57 6.31
C GLU A 37 -26.30 12.54 4.90
N ALA A 38 -25.85 13.46 4.02
CA ALA A 38 -26.27 13.47 2.63
C ALA A 38 -25.95 12.16 1.90
N ALA A 39 -24.74 11.61 2.08
CA ALA A 39 -24.35 10.36 1.46
C ALA A 39 -25.25 9.19 1.90
N LYS A 40 -25.62 9.14 3.17
CA LYS A 40 -26.56 8.15 3.71
C LYS A 40 -27.96 8.28 3.08
N ASP A 41 -28.47 9.50 2.98
CA ASP A 41 -29.80 9.76 2.41
C ASP A 41 -29.87 9.42 0.91
N TRP A 42 -28.75 9.59 0.21
CA TRP A 42 -28.61 9.28 -1.22
C TRP A 42 -28.17 7.83 -1.49
N GLY A 43 -27.88 7.05 -0.46
CA GLY A 43 -27.46 5.65 -0.58
C GLY A 43 -26.11 5.46 -1.31
N VAL A 44 -25.16 6.40 -1.10
CA VAL A 44 -23.84 6.41 -1.76
C VAL A 44 -22.72 6.46 -0.73
N ASP A 45 -21.49 6.13 -1.16
CA ASP A 45 -20.30 6.29 -0.31
C ASP A 45 -19.87 7.76 -0.27
N ALA A 46 -19.70 8.32 0.94
CA ALA A 46 -19.39 9.72 1.15
C ALA A 46 -18.06 10.18 0.52
N LYS A 47 -17.09 9.28 0.34
CA LYS A 47 -15.76 9.61 -0.20
C LYS A 47 -15.60 9.16 -1.66
N ASN A 48 -16.00 7.92 -1.97
CA ASN A 48 -15.82 7.35 -3.31
C ASN A 48 -16.85 7.87 -4.31
N ASP A 49 -18.06 8.17 -3.85
CA ASP A 49 -19.19 8.64 -4.66
C ASP A 49 -19.57 10.11 -4.42
N MET A 50 -18.70 10.90 -3.81
CA MET A 50 -18.95 12.33 -3.50
C MET A 50 -19.42 13.12 -4.72
N TRP A 51 -18.92 12.81 -5.90
CA TRP A 51 -19.28 13.43 -7.18
C TRP A 51 -20.77 13.27 -7.57
N ARG A 52 -21.48 12.34 -6.92
CA ARG A 52 -22.92 12.09 -7.12
C ARG A 52 -23.80 12.95 -6.21
N LEU A 53 -23.22 13.59 -5.19
CA LEU A 53 -23.96 14.41 -4.26
C LEU A 53 -24.16 15.84 -4.79
N PRO A 54 -25.29 16.47 -4.48
CA PRO A 54 -25.51 17.88 -4.85
C PRO A 54 -24.44 18.81 -4.25
N PRO A 55 -24.05 19.88 -4.98
CA PRO A 55 -23.00 20.82 -4.55
C PRO A 55 -23.25 21.45 -3.18
N MET A 56 -24.50 21.63 -2.78
CA MET A 56 -24.86 22.21 -1.48
C MET A 56 -24.37 21.39 -0.28
N TYR A 57 -24.13 20.11 -0.45
CA TYR A 57 -23.59 19.23 0.60
C TYR A 57 -22.06 19.08 0.51
N VAL A 58 -21.53 19.13 -0.72
CA VAL A 58 -20.09 18.99 -0.98
C VAL A 58 -19.36 20.32 -0.83
N GLY A 59 -20.02 21.44 -1.17
CA GLY A 59 -19.43 22.78 -1.15
C GLY A 59 -18.81 23.15 0.19
N PRO A 60 -19.57 23.13 1.31
CA PRO A 60 -19.01 23.45 2.63
C PRO A 60 -17.82 22.59 3.04
N TYR A 61 -17.81 21.31 2.66
CA TYR A 61 -16.69 20.42 2.86
C TYR A 61 -15.44 20.85 2.07
N ALA A 62 -15.63 21.20 0.79
CA ALA A 62 -14.53 21.63 -0.07
C ALA A 62 -13.99 23.02 0.33
N GLU A 63 -14.86 23.94 0.71
CA GLU A 63 -14.48 25.27 1.23
C GLU A 63 -13.62 25.14 2.49
N GLN A 64 -14.05 24.32 3.45
CA GLN A 64 -13.29 24.07 4.67
C GLN A 64 -11.93 23.43 4.38
N ASP A 65 -11.84 22.50 3.43
CA ASP A 65 -10.57 21.89 3.03
C ASP A 65 -9.59 22.93 2.48
N ALA A 66 -10.07 23.83 1.66
CA ALA A 66 -9.26 24.93 1.09
C ALA A 66 -8.80 25.92 2.17
N GLU A 67 -9.70 26.31 3.08
CA GLU A 67 -9.39 27.22 4.19
C GLU A 67 -8.34 26.63 5.13
N LEU A 68 -8.51 25.37 5.55
CA LEU A 68 -7.56 24.68 6.42
C LEU A 68 -6.20 24.51 5.76
N ALA A 69 -6.17 24.21 4.45
CA ALA A 69 -4.91 24.09 3.70
C ALA A 69 -4.16 25.45 3.65
N LEU A 70 -4.88 26.57 3.50
CA LEU A 70 -4.28 27.90 3.51
C LEU A 70 -3.74 28.26 4.90
N LYS A 71 -4.52 28.04 5.97
CA LYS A 71 -4.06 28.27 7.35
C LYS A 71 -2.83 27.42 7.68
N LEU A 72 -2.80 26.17 7.29
CA LEU A 72 -1.63 25.30 7.48
C LEU A 72 -0.43 25.80 6.70
N TYR A 73 -0.61 26.29 5.47
CA TYR A 73 0.49 26.88 4.69
C TYR A 73 1.15 28.05 5.42
N GLU A 74 0.37 28.95 6.01
CA GLU A 74 0.89 30.10 6.76
C GLU A 74 1.68 29.69 8.01
N VAL A 75 1.19 28.67 8.73
CA VAL A 75 1.88 28.11 9.89
C VAL A 75 3.19 27.42 9.45
N PHE A 76 3.11 26.56 8.46
CA PHE A 76 4.26 25.79 7.98
C PHE A 76 5.37 26.68 7.39
N MET A 77 5.02 27.73 6.68
CA MET A 77 6.03 28.68 6.16
C MET A 77 6.84 29.31 7.29
N ARG A 78 6.18 29.74 8.37
CA ARG A 78 6.87 30.31 9.54
C ARG A 78 7.78 29.29 10.22
N GLU A 79 7.32 28.05 10.38
CA GLU A 79 8.11 26.97 10.99
C GLU A 79 9.31 26.57 10.11
N ILE A 80 9.14 26.50 8.79
CA ILE A 80 10.19 26.20 7.82
C ILE A 80 11.30 27.29 7.87
N GLU A 81 10.90 28.56 7.93
CA GLU A 81 11.84 29.67 8.07
C GLU A 81 12.57 29.64 9.42
N ALA A 82 11.82 29.41 10.51
CA ALA A 82 12.39 29.36 11.86
C ALA A 82 13.40 28.20 12.05
N GLN A 83 13.25 27.11 11.31
CA GLN A 83 14.12 25.93 11.38
C GLN A 83 15.20 25.90 10.26
N ASP A 84 15.32 26.95 9.46
CA ASP A 84 16.26 27.04 8.32
C ASP A 84 16.08 25.92 7.27
N LEU A 85 14.82 25.52 7.02
CA LEU A 85 14.46 24.45 6.08
C LEU A 85 14.01 24.97 4.71
N SER A 86 14.18 26.27 4.43
CA SER A 86 13.69 26.91 3.20
C SER A 86 14.30 26.29 1.93
N SER A 87 15.58 25.93 1.96
CA SER A 87 16.27 25.34 0.81
C SER A 87 15.74 23.95 0.45
N ILE A 88 15.48 23.11 1.45
CA ILE A 88 14.92 21.79 1.21
C ILE A 88 13.44 21.88 0.79
N ASN A 89 12.68 22.80 1.37
CA ASN A 89 11.30 23.05 0.96
C ASN A 89 11.21 23.49 -0.52
N GLU A 90 12.11 24.37 -0.97
CA GLU A 90 12.19 24.75 -2.38
C GLU A 90 12.56 23.56 -3.28
N LEU A 91 13.54 22.76 -2.87
CA LEU A 91 13.97 21.58 -3.62
C LEU A 91 12.80 20.59 -3.82
N GLU A 92 12.09 20.22 -2.76
CA GLU A 92 10.95 19.28 -2.82
C GLU A 92 9.83 19.81 -3.73
N HIS A 93 9.52 21.10 -3.65
CA HIS A 93 8.51 21.71 -4.52
C HIS A 93 8.95 21.75 -6.00
N ARG A 94 10.25 21.89 -6.29
CA ARG A 94 10.79 21.85 -7.65
C ARG A 94 10.87 20.42 -8.22
N VAL A 95 11.00 19.42 -7.37
CA VAL A 95 10.99 18.00 -7.80
C VAL A 95 9.59 17.56 -8.20
N LEU A 96 8.53 18.05 -7.56
CA LEU A 96 7.16 17.63 -7.84
C LEU A 96 6.74 17.73 -9.32
N PRO A 97 6.97 18.85 -10.04
CA PRO A 97 6.66 18.93 -11.48
C PRO A 97 7.41 17.88 -12.31
N VAL A 98 8.66 17.57 -11.96
CA VAL A 98 9.44 16.53 -12.64
C VAL A 98 8.81 15.16 -12.45
N LEU A 99 8.35 14.83 -11.23
CA LEU A 99 7.67 13.56 -10.95
C LEU A 99 6.32 13.47 -11.66
N ILE A 100 5.60 14.60 -11.80
CA ILE A 100 4.36 14.68 -12.58
C ILE A 100 4.64 14.39 -14.05
N ASP A 101 5.66 15.00 -14.62
CA ASP A 101 6.09 14.77 -16.00
C ASP A 101 6.52 13.33 -16.24
N MET A 102 7.31 12.76 -15.35
CA MET A 102 7.69 11.35 -15.41
C MET A 102 6.46 10.43 -15.40
N LYS A 103 5.50 10.71 -14.53
CA LYS A 103 4.24 9.96 -14.46
C LYS A 103 3.40 10.12 -15.72
N TRP A 104 3.38 11.31 -16.30
CA TRP A 104 2.64 11.61 -17.53
C TRP A 104 3.22 10.90 -18.76
N HIS A 105 4.53 10.92 -18.90
CA HIS A 105 5.23 10.22 -19.99
C HIS A 105 5.17 8.70 -19.81
N GLY A 106 5.18 8.24 -18.56
CA GLY A 106 5.17 6.81 -18.24
C GLY A 106 6.46 6.09 -18.62
N VAL A 107 6.38 4.78 -18.67
CA VAL A 107 7.48 3.88 -19.06
C VAL A 107 6.96 2.92 -20.12
N ARG A 108 7.73 2.75 -21.20
CA ARG A 108 7.39 1.76 -22.23
C ARG A 108 7.51 0.34 -21.65
N VAL A 109 6.45 -0.44 -21.79
CA VAL A 109 6.39 -1.84 -21.38
C VAL A 109 6.16 -2.72 -22.61
N ASP A 110 6.95 -3.79 -22.73
CA ASP A 110 6.68 -4.87 -23.67
C ASP A 110 5.64 -5.81 -23.05
N ILE A 111 4.42 -5.74 -23.56
CA ILE A 111 3.29 -6.51 -23.02
C ILE A 111 3.43 -8.00 -23.31
N ASP A 112 3.95 -8.36 -24.50
CA ASP A 112 4.10 -9.75 -24.90
C ASP A 112 5.17 -10.43 -24.03
N GLU A 113 6.29 -9.75 -23.75
CA GLU A 113 7.30 -10.21 -22.81
C GLU A 113 6.75 -10.30 -21.37
N ALA A 114 5.95 -9.34 -20.94
CA ALA A 114 5.32 -9.36 -19.61
C ALA A 114 4.35 -10.55 -19.46
N GLU A 115 3.54 -10.84 -20.44
CA GLU A 115 2.64 -12.01 -20.43
C GLU A 115 3.42 -13.34 -20.45
N GLN A 116 4.51 -13.40 -21.23
CA GLN A 116 5.40 -14.58 -21.22
C GLN A 116 6.04 -14.77 -19.83
N ALA A 117 6.57 -13.70 -19.23
CA ALA A 117 7.16 -13.74 -17.89
C ALA A 117 6.12 -14.18 -16.84
N LYS A 118 4.88 -13.72 -16.95
CA LYS A 118 3.76 -14.16 -16.10
C LYS A 118 3.52 -15.67 -16.20
N ALA A 119 3.46 -16.20 -17.44
CA ALA A 119 3.27 -17.62 -17.67
C ALA A 119 4.42 -18.47 -17.11
N ASP A 120 5.65 -18.02 -17.27
CA ASP A 120 6.84 -18.70 -16.77
C ASP A 120 6.89 -18.70 -15.24
N LEU A 121 6.55 -17.58 -14.59
CA LEU A 121 6.47 -17.48 -13.13
C LEU A 121 5.39 -18.42 -12.57
N LEU A 122 4.22 -18.47 -13.21
CA LEU A 122 3.13 -19.38 -12.83
C LEU A 122 3.57 -20.84 -12.95
N LYS A 123 4.26 -21.21 -14.02
CA LYS A 123 4.81 -22.56 -14.23
C LYS A 123 5.82 -22.93 -13.14
N LYS A 124 6.72 -22.01 -12.79
CA LYS A 124 7.70 -22.19 -11.71
C LYS A 124 7.01 -22.35 -10.35
N GLU A 125 6.03 -21.49 -10.03
CA GLU A 125 5.20 -21.59 -8.82
C GLU A 125 4.52 -22.95 -8.72
N ASN A 126 3.79 -23.36 -9.76
CA ASN A 126 3.09 -24.65 -9.82
C ASN A 126 4.05 -25.86 -9.71
N THR A 127 5.25 -25.76 -10.23
CA THR A 127 6.27 -26.80 -10.09
C THR A 127 6.67 -27.00 -8.63
N GLN A 128 6.86 -25.92 -7.87
CA GLN A 128 7.17 -26.04 -6.44
C GLN A 128 5.98 -26.60 -5.64
N LEU A 129 4.76 -26.12 -5.92
CA LEU A 129 3.55 -26.60 -5.27
C LEU A 129 3.29 -28.10 -5.56
N LYS A 130 3.54 -28.53 -6.79
CA LYS A 130 3.44 -29.93 -7.18
C LYS A 130 4.44 -30.79 -6.42
N LYS A 131 5.70 -30.39 -6.31
CA LYS A 131 6.72 -31.10 -5.51
C LYS A 131 6.26 -31.32 -4.07
N ILE A 132 5.66 -30.31 -3.45
CA ILE A 132 5.12 -30.40 -2.09
C ILE A 132 4.00 -31.42 -2.05
N LYS A 133 3.01 -31.29 -2.94
CA LYS A 133 1.85 -32.17 -2.99
C LYS A 133 2.23 -33.63 -3.24
N ASP A 134 3.13 -33.89 -4.18
CA ASP A 134 3.58 -35.25 -4.53
C ASP A 134 4.32 -35.95 -3.39
N LYS A 135 4.98 -35.20 -2.51
CA LYS A 135 5.76 -35.73 -1.38
C LYS A 135 4.98 -35.82 -0.08
N THR A 136 4.02 -34.90 0.15
CA THR A 136 3.29 -34.80 1.43
C THR A 136 1.80 -35.16 1.32
N GLY A 137 1.25 -35.26 0.11
CA GLY A 137 -0.18 -35.37 -0.12
C GLY A 137 -0.97 -34.06 0.13
N VAL A 138 -0.30 -32.99 0.61
CA VAL A 138 -0.93 -31.74 1.02
C VAL A 138 -0.86 -30.71 -0.10
N SER A 139 -2.03 -30.16 -0.49
CA SER A 139 -2.08 -28.98 -1.35
C SER A 139 -1.92 -27.72 -0.50
N VAL A 140 -0.84 -26.96 -0.75
CA VAL A 140 -0.46 -25.78 0.07
C VAL A 140 -0.86 -24.48 -0.63
N ASN A 141 -1.60 -23.63 0.11
CA ASN A 141 -1.67 -22.20 -0.20
C ASN A 141 -0.52 -21.48 0.53
N VAL A 142 0.44 -20.96 -0.23
CA VAL A 142 1.67 -20.36 0.33
C VAL A 142 1.42 -19.07 1.11
N TRP A 143 0.24 -18.44 0.98
CA TRP A 143 -0.12 -17.21 1.67
C TRP A 143 -0.93 -17.46 2.95
N GLU A 144 -1.35 -18.70 3.20
CA GLU A 144 -2.16 -19.07 4.35
C GLU A 144 -1.35 -19.90 5.35
N ALA A 145 -1.10 -19.35 6.54
CA ALA A 145 -0.30 -20.02 7.57
C ALA A 145 -0.89 -21.38 7.99
N LYS A 146 -2.23 -21.49 8.08
CA LYS A 146 -2.91 -22.77 8.38
C LYS A 146 -2.71 -23.81 7.29
N SER A 147 -2.57 -23.41 6.02
CA SER A 147 -2.30 -24.32 4.92
C SER A 147 -0.87 -24.85 4.97
N ILE A 148 0.09 -23.94 5.30
CA ILE A 148 1.49 -24.30 5.46
C ILE A 148 1.69 -25.23 6.68
N SER A 149 1.01 -24.97 7.81
CA SER A 149 1.15 -25.81 8.99
C SER A 149 0.76 -27.28 8.72
N LYS A 150 -0.26 -27.54 7.90
CA LYS A 150 -0.63 -28.92 7.49
C LYS A 150 0.53 -29.66 6.80
N MET A 151 1.34 -28.96 6.01
CA MET A 151 2.51 -29.56 5.39
C MET A 151 3.61 -29.84 6.42
N PHE A 152 3.83 -28.92 7.38
CA PHE A 152 4.77 -29.14 8.47
C PHE A 152 4.36 -30.31 9.35
N ASP A 153 3.07 -30.41 9.68
CA ASP A 153 2.50 -31.52 10.44
C ASP A 153 2.68 -32.87 9.69
N ALA A 154 2.47 -32.87 8.36
CA ALA A 154 2.67 -34.07 7.53
C ALA A 154 4.15 -34.51 7.41
N LEU A 155 5.10 -33.61 7.68
CA LEU A 155 6.54 -33.87 7.67
C LEU A 155 7.13 -34.04 9.08
N ASP A 156 6.30 -33.97 10.11
CA ASP A 156 6.71 -33.96 11.53
C ASP A 156 7.77 -32.88 11.83
N LEU A 157 7.60 -31.69 11.22
CA LEU A 157 8.53 -30.58 11.38
C LEU A 157 7.99 -29.55 12.39
N PRO A 158 8.83 -29.05 13.31
CA PRO A 158 8.42 -28.03 14.26
C PRO A 158 8.29 -26.65 13.59
N TYR A 159 7.37 -25.83 14.10
CA TYR A 159 7.20 -24.43 13.69
C TYR A 159 6.79 -23.52 14.84
N ALA A 160 7.12 -22.25 14.71
CA ALA A 160 6.78 -21.24 15.71
C ALA A 160 5.29 -20.87 15.68
N ARG A 161 4.78 -20.43 16.83
CA ARG A 161 3.42 -19.89 16.97
C ARG A 161 3.49 -18.45 17.48
N THR A 162 2.48 -17.66 17.18
CA THR A 162 2.36 -16.30 17.71
C THR A 162 1.98 -16.34 19.19
N GLU A 163 2.59 -15.50 20.02
CA GLU A 163 2.36 -15.45 21.46
C GLU A 163 0.92 -15.10 21.83
N LEU A 164 0.32 -14.14 21.11
CA LEU A 164 -1.02 -13.64 21.41
C LEU A 164 -2.16 -14.58 21.01
N SER A 165 -2.06 -15.24 19.84
CA SER A 165 -3.16 -16.01 19.26
C SER A 165 -2.89 -17.50 19.10
N GLY A 166 -1.64 -17.95 19.37
CA GLY A 166 -1.23 -19.32 19.12
C GLY A 166 -1.24 -19.75 17.64
N ALA A 167 -1.45 -18.82 16.72
CA ALA A 167 -1.51 -19.10 15.29
C ALA A 167 -0.12 -19.48 14.74
N PRO A 168 -0.04 -20.39 13.73
CA PRO A 168 1.22 -20.73 13.07
C PRO A 168 1.92 -19.49 12.51
N LYS A 169 3.26 -19.40 12.67
CA LYS A 169 4.07 -18.28 12.20
C LYS A 169 5.14 -18.77 11.23
N PHE A 170 5.09 -18.28 9.98
CA PHE A 170 6.04 -18.63 8.91
C PHE A 170 6.52 -17.34 8.26
N ASP A 171 7.58 -16.73 8.82
CA ASP A 171 8.19 -15.55 8.22
C ASP A 171 9.13 -15.92 7.04
N LYS A 172 9.53 -14.89 6.30
CA LYS A 172 10.35 -15.06 5.09
C LYS A 172 11.72 -15.67 5.40
N HIS A 173 12.35 -15.23 6.50
CA HIS A 173 13.68 -15.68 6.88
C HIS A 173 13.64 -17.16 7.24
N PHE A 174 12.71 -17.55 8.12
CA PHE A 174 12.54 -18.96 8.54
C PHE A 174 12.35 -19.89 7.34
N LEU A 175 11.46 -19.55 6.39
CA LEU A 175 11.19 -20.40 5.22
C LEU A 175 12.39 -20.51 4.26
N ARG A 176 13.22 -19.45 4.15
CA ARG A 176 14.39 -19.44 3.25
C ARG A 176 15.59 -20.16 3.81
N THR A 177 15.78 -20.10 5.12
CA THR A 177 16.96 -20.67 5.80
C THR A 177 16.74 -22.08 6.34
N HIS A 178 15.51 -22.59 6.24
CA HIS A 178 15.16 -23.91 6.73
C HIS A 178 15.88 -25.00 5.93
N GLU A 179 16.44 -26.00 6.60
CA GLU A 179 17.24 -27.04 5.97
C GLU A 179 16.43 -28.00 5.07
N HIS A 180 15.13 -28.16 5.36
CA HIS A 180 14.28 -29.09 4.62
C HIS A 180 13.90 -28.54 3.23
N PRO A 181 14.18 -29.29 2.12
CA PRO A 181 14.01 -28.80 0.74
C PRO A 181 12.55 -28.41 0.40
N LEU A 182 11.54 -29.09 0.94
CA LEU A 182 10.15 -28.75 0.68
C LEU A 182 9.71 -27.45 1.37
N VAL A 183 10.36 -27.08 2.50
CA VAL A 183 10.12 -25.78 3.14
C VAL A 183 10.73 -24.67 2.29
N GLN A 184 11.92 -24.86 1.74
CA GLN A 184 12.50 -23.93 0.77
C GLN A 184 11.63 -23.80 -0.50
N SER A 185 10.96 -24.89 -0.92
CA SER A 185 9.98 -24.82 -2.04
C SER A 185 8.82 -23.90 -1.75
N ILE A 186 8.35 -23.75 -0.49
CA ILE A 186 7.34 -22.75 -0.12
C ILE A 186 7.89 -21.33 -0.31
N ALA A 187 9.14 -21.07 0.14
CA ALA A 187 9.77 -19.77 -0.03
C ALA A 187 9.89 -19.37 -1.50
N GLN A 188 10.34 -20.32 -2.35
CA GLN A 188 10.44 -20.11 -3.79
C GLN A 188 9.08 -19.89 -4.44
N ALA A 189 8.05 -20.67 -4.09
CA ALA A 189 6.71 -20.48 -4.61
C ALA A 189 6.14 -19.11 -4.22
N ARG A 190 6.38 -18.63 -2.99
CA ARG A 190 6.02 -17.25 -2.58
C ARG A 190 6.72 -16.19 -3.41
N GLU A 191 8.01 -16.36 -3.72
CA GLU A 191 8.77 -15.41 -4.53
C GLU A 191 8.20 -15.33 -5.95
N PHE A 192 7.95 -16.48 -6.59
CA PHE A 192 7.35 -16.52 -7.93
C PHE A 192 5.93 -15.95 -7.94
N SER A 193 5.10 -16.32 -6.97
CA SER A 193 3.76 -15.79 -6.81
C SER A 193 3.76 -14.27 -6.63
N LYS A 194 4.62 -13.75 -5.73
CA LYS A 194 4.73 -12.30 -5.50
C LYS A 194 5.24 -11.55 -6.73
N ALA A 195 6.27 -12.08 -7.40
CA ALA A 195 6.79 -11.48 -8.62
C ALA A 195 5.69 -11.37 -9.68
N ARG A 196 4.90 -12.42 -9.87
CA ARG A 196 3.79 -12.46 -10.81
C ARG A 196 2.67 -11.50 -10.41
N THR A 197 2.11 -11.65 -9.21
CA THR A 197 0.88 -10.93 -8.81
C THR A 197 1.13 -9.47 -8.46
N THR A 198 2.24 -9.15 -7.78
CA THR A 198 2.52 -7.79 -7.31
C THR A 198 3.12 -6.92 -8.41
N PHE A 199 3.99 -7.48 -9.25
CA PHE A 199 4.70 -6.69 -10.26
C PHE A 199 4.11 -6.90 -11.65
N ILE A 200 4.13 -8.11 -12.20
CA ILE A 200 3.75 -8.34 -13.60
C ILE A 200 2.27 -8.08 -13.85
N ASP A 201 1.38 -8.65 -13.02
CA ASP A 201 -0.07 -8.41 -13.16
C ASP A 201 -0.42 -6.92 -13.00
N THR A 202 0.28 -6.20 -12.11
CA THR A 202 0.08 -4.77 -11.92
C THR A 202 0.55 -3.97 -13.13
N ILE A 203 1.71 -4.30 -13.70
CA ILE A 203 2.22 -3.68 -14.93
C ILE A 203 1.23 -3.88 -16.08
N ILE A 204 0.81 -5.12 -16.35
CA ILE A 204 -0.14 -5.44 -17.41
C ILE A 204 -1.47 -4.72 -17.23
N LYS A 205 -1.98 -4.70 -15.98
CA LYS A 205 -3.25 -4.03 -15.65
C LYS A 205 -3.24 -2.53 -15.93
N HIS A 206 -2.12 -1.86 -15.66
CA HIS A 206 -1.99 -0.41 -15.78
C HIS A 206 -1.33 0.04 -17.10
N ALA A 207 -0.86 -0.90 -17.92
CA ALA A 207 -0.37 -0.57 -19.24
C ALA A 207 -1.52 -0.08 -20.14
N HIS A 208 -1.34 1.11 -20.70
CA HIS A 208 -2.23 1.61 -21.75
C HIS A 208 -1.77 1.06 -23.09
N LYS A 209 -2.73 0.48 -23.83
CA LYS A 209 -2.48 0.00 -25.20
C LYS A 209 -2.39 1.13 -26.18
#